data_a2a0af19af457ffe9f0568dedf95f892
#
_entry.id   a2a0af19af457ffe9f0568dedf95f892
#
_cell.length_a   1.000
_cell.length_b   1.000
_cell.length_c   1.000
_cell.angle_alpha   90.00
_cell.angle_beta   90.00
_cell.angle_gamma   90.00
#
_symmetry.space_group_name_H-M   'P 1'
#
loop_
_entity.id
_entity.type
_entity.pdbx_description
1 polymer ?
#
loop_
_entity_poly.entity_id
_entity_poly.type
_entity_poly.pdbx_seq_one_letter_code
_entity_poly.pdbx_strand_id
1 'polypeptide(L)'
;IDAGARHLQGTINGLGERCGNANLISIIPTLLLKKEYSEKYEISIDASKLSELKNLSRLVDDILNKHPNNHQPYVGENAFAHKGGLHVSAVMKDPTTYEHVNPELVGNNRKILVSNQAGKSNLLSRLKSIGMEIDRDDKRINTLLEIVKEREYMGYSYDGAGASFEILAKNVLDQVPSFF
;
A
#
# COMPACT_ATOMS: atom_id res chain seq x y z
N ILE A 1 -7.21 27.71 -1.43
CA ILE A 1 -7.95 27.94 -0.17
C ILE A 1 -7.30 29.07 0.62
N ASP A 2 -6.00 29.03 0.89
CA ASP A 2 -5.30 30.09 1.61
C ASP A 2 -5.40 31.46 0.92
N ALA A 3 -5.48 31.49 -0.41
CA ALA A 3 -5.72 32.69 -1.20
C ALA A 3 -7.20 33.13 -1.27
N GLY A 4 -8.09 32.50 -0.51
CA GLY A 4 -9.50 32.91 -0.39
C GLY A 4 -10.52 32.07 -1.14
N ALA A 5 -10.14 31.01 -1.87
CA ALA A 5 -11.10 30.10 -2.49
C ALA A 5 -11.98 29.43 -1.40
N ARG A 6 -13.31 29.41 -1.63
CA ARG A 6 -14.29 28.81 -0.73
C ARG A 6 -15.07 27.68 -1.38
N HIS A 7 -14.95 27.52 -2.68
CA HIS A 7 -15.57 26.46 -3.44
C HIS A 7 -14.52 25.78 -4.30
N LEU A 8 -14.40 24.47 -4.13
CA LEU A 8 -13.48 23.63 -4.91
C LEU A 8 -14.32 22.66 -5.75
N GLN A 9 -14.02 22.60 -7.03
CA GLN A 9 -14.59 21.62 -7.94
C GLN A 9 -13.51 20.65 -8.45
N GLY A 10 -13.91 19.43 -8.65
CA GLY A 10 -13.06 18.38 -9.16
C GLY A 10 -13.87 17.14 -9.48
N THR A 11 -13.19 16.05 -9.79
CA THR A 11 -13.82 14.78 -10.10
C THR A 11 -13.13 13.64 -9.36
N ILE A 12 -13.84 12.54 -9.18
CA ILE A 12 -13.25 11.30 -8.64
C ILE A 12 -12.22 10.81 -9.66
N ASN A 13 -11.04 10.40 -9.15
CA ASN A 13 -9.87 10.00 -9.94
C ASN A 13 -9.37 11.06 -10.94
N GLY A 14 -9.77 12.31 -10.78
CA GLY A 14 -9.40 13.39 -11.70
C GLY A 14 -10.00 13.23 -13.11
N LEU A 15 -11.11 12.48 -13.23
CA LEU A 15 -11.72 12.18 -14.51
C LEU A 15 -12.08 13.44 -15.28
N GLY A 16 -11.67 13.53 -16.55
CA GLY A 16 -11.94 14.66 -17.43
C GLY A 16 -11.17 14.56 -18.74
N GLU A 17 -11.37 15.55 -19.60
CA GLU A 17 -10.66 15.66 -20.86
C GLU A 17 -9.16 15.97 -20.66
N ARG A 18 -8.36 15.66 -21.65
CA ARG A 18 -6.89 15.95 -21.70
C ARG A 18 -6.15 15.40 -20.48
N CYS A 19 -5.65 16.27 -19.61
CA CYS A 19 -4.96 15.90 -18.36
C CYS A 19 -5.93 15.55 -17.21
N GLY A 20 -7.24 15.70 -17.41
CA GLY A 20 -8.25 15.53 -16.39
C GLY A 20 -8.59 16.80 -15.60
N ASN A 21 -9.36 16.63 -14.55
CA ASN A 21 -9.75 17.67 -13.61
C ASN A 21 -8.97 17.54 -12.30
N ALA A 22 -9.17 18.48 -11.37
CA ALA A 22 -8.66 18.39 -10.01
C ALA A 22 -9.16 17.08 -9.37
N ASN A 23 -8.23 16.30 -8.82
CA ASN A 23 -8.55 14.97 -8.29
C ASN A 23 -9.07 15.06 -6.85
N LEU A 24 -10.38 14.89 -6.66
CA LEU A 24 -11.01 14.91 -5.34
C LEU A 24 -10.51 13.79 -4.41
N ILE A 25 -10.07 12.66 -4.97
CA ILE A 25 -9.47 11.56 -4.21
C ILE A 25 -8.19 12.00 -3.46
N SER A 26 -7.48 12.99 -3.96
CA SER A 26 -6.30 13.55 -3.27
C SER A 26 -6.63 14.79 -2.45
N ILE A 27 -7.53 15.63 -2.93
CA ILE A 27 -7.86 16.92 -2.29
C ILE A 27 -8.60 16.71 -0.97
N ILE A 28 -9.65 15.89 -0.97
CA ILE A 28 -10.50 15.68 0.21
C ILE A 28 -9.70 15.16 1.41
N PRO A 29 -8.95 14.04 1.31
CA PRO A 29 -8.18 13.55 2.45
C PRO A 29 -7.04 14.49 2.86
N THR A 30 -6.45 15.24 1.92
CA THR A 30 -5.45 16.26 2.26
C THR A 30 -6.05 17.32 3.15
N LEU A 31 -7.23 17.84 2.83
CA LEU A 31 -7.87 18.89 3.60
C LEU A 31 -8.37 18.39 4.98
N LEU A 32 -8.79 17.14 5.08
CA LEU A 32 -9.33 16.56 6.31
C LEU A 32 -8.25 15.99 7.26
N LEU A 33 -7.13 15.49 6.72
CA LEU A 33 -6.14 14.77 7.51
C LEU A 33 -4.86 15.57 7.79
N LYS A 34 -4.57 16.59 6.98
CA LYS A 34 -3.41 17.46 7.20
C LYS A 34 -3.75 18.57 8.16
N LYS A 35 -3.08 18.62 9.32
CA LYS A 35 -3.31 19.59 10.39
C LYS A 35 -3.31 21.05 9.91
N GLU A 36 -2.40 21.38 8.99
CA GLU A 36 -2.31 22.73 8.42
C GLU A 36 -3.59 23.21 7.73
N TYR A 37 -4.45 22.27 7.30
CA TYR A 37 -5.76 22.57 6.68
C TYR A 37 -6.92 22.24 7.61
N SER A 38 -6.94 21.09 8.25
CA SER A 38 -8.05 20.65 9.10
C SER A 38 -8.27 21.52 10.34
N GLU A 39 -7.21 22.18 10.82
CA GLU A 39 -7.31 23.13 11.94
C GLU A 39 -7.77 24.54 11.51
N LYS A 40 -7.65 24.88 10.22
CA LYS A 40 -8.02 26.19 9.68
C LYS A 40 -9.37 26.22 8.97
N TYR A 41 -9.77 25.11 8.38
CA TYR A 41 -10.90 25.07 7.46
C TYR A 41 -11.87 23.96 7.86
N GLU A 42 -13.15 24.30 7.90
CA GLU A 42 -14.23 23.36 8.01
C GLU A 42 -14.67 22.91 6.63
N ILE A 43 -14.83 21.59 6.45
CA ILE A 43 -15.28 20.97 5.22
C ILE A 43 -16.55 20.17 5.53
N SER A 44 -17.58 20.30 4.70
CA SER A 44 -18.88 19.66 4.90
C SER A 44 -18.87 18.14 4.66
N ILE A 45 -17.70 17.52 4.57
CA ILE A 45 -17.53 16.08 4.39
C ILE A 45 -17.11 15.47 5.73
N ASP A 46 -17.86 14.46 6.18
CA ASP A 46 -17.53 13.70 7.39
C ASP A 46 -16.25 12.89 7.19
N ALA A 47 -15.25 13.13 8.03
CA ALA A 47 -13.97 12.44 8.00
C ALA A 47 -14.10 10.90 8.16
N SER A 48 -15.15 10.41 8.83
CA SER A 48 -15.42 8.97 8.97
C SER A 48 -15.68 8.28 7.61
N LYS A 49 -16.11 9.02 6.60
CA LYS A 49 -16.35 8.53 5.23
C LYS A 49 -15.08 8.34 4.41
N LEU A 50 -13.94 8.85 4.87
CA LEU A 50 -12.67 8.65 4.17
C LEU A 50 -12.26 7.18 4.05
N SER A 51 -12.69 6.32 4.96
CA SER A 51 -12.45 4.87 4.87
C SER A 51 -13.04 4.21 3.61
N GLU A 52 -14.01 4.86 2.96
CA GLU A 52 -14.60 4.39 1.70
C GLU A 52 -13.87 4.94 0.45
N LEU A 53 -12.87 5.79 0.63
CA LEU A 53 -12.25 6.52 -0.47
C LEU A 53 -11.62 5.60 -1.53
N LYS A 54 -10.93 4.53 -1.08
CA LYS A 54 -10.34 3.53 -1.97
C LYS A 54 -11.41 2.76 -2.75
N ASN A 55 -12.49 2.36 -2.09
CA ASN A 55 -13.61 1.66 -2.73
C ASN A 55 -14.30 2.54 -3.77
N LEU A 56 -14.51 3.83 -3.44
CA LEU A 56 -15.08 4.80 -4.36
C LEU A 56 -14.19 5.00 -5.60
N SER A 57 -12.88 5.14 -5.40
CA SER A 57 -11.92 5.28 -6.51
C SER A 57 -11.99 4.07 -7.44
N ARG A 58 -11.98 2.86 -6.89
CA ARG A 58 -12.05 1.61 -7.67
C ARG A 58 -13.38 1.42 -8.38
N LEU A 59 -14.49 1.74 -7.72
CA LEU A 59 -15.80 1.68 -8.34
C LEU A 59 -15.88 2.52 -9.62
N VAL A 60 -15.30 3.73 -9.60
CA VAL A 60 -15.26 4.60 -10.78
C VAL A 60 -14.38 3.99 -11.88
N ASP A 61 -13.22 3.42 -11.53
CA ASP A 61 -12.35 2.76 -12.51
C ASP A 61 -13.05 1.53 -13.13
N ASP A 62 -13.76 0.74 -12.32
CA ASP A 62 -14.52 -0.44 -12.78
C ASP A 62 -15.66 -0.03 -13.76
N ILE A 63 -16.43 1.01 -13.41
CA ILE A 63 -17.49 1.54 -14.30
C ILE A 63 -16.93 2.01 -15.64
N LEU A 64 -15.72 2.58 -15.62
CA LEU A 64 -15.03 3.07 -16.81
C LEU A 64 -14.25 1.97 -17.55
N ASN A 65 -14.22 0.75 -17.03
CA ASN A 65 -13.39 -0.36 -17.51
C ASN A 65 -11.92 0.05 -17.66
N LYS A 66 -11.38 0.73 -16.65
CA LYS A 66 -9.98 1.19 -16.58
C LYS A 66 -9.24 0.46 -15.48
N HIS A 67 -7.96 0.19 -15.72
CA HIS A 67 -7.08 -0.27 -14.64
C HIS A 67 -6.88 0.83 -13.61
N PRO A 68 -7.00 0.53 -12.29
CA PRO A 68 -6.67 1.46 -11.22
C PRO A 68 -5.22 1.95 -11.31
N ASN A 69 -5.01 3.22 -11.03
CA ASN A 69 -3.66 3.76 -10.90
C ASN A 69 -3.05 3.34 -9.55
N ASN A 70 -2.16 2.36 -9.59
CA ASN A 70 -1.49 1.83 -8.40
C ASN A 70 -0.62 2.88 -7.66
N HIS A 71 -0.23 3.96 -8.31
CA HIS A 71 0.58 5.04 -7.74
C HIS A 71 -0.25 6.26 -7.31
N GLN A 72 -1.58 6.17 -7.38
CA GLN A 72 -2.45 7.27 -6.98
C GLN A 72 -2.31 7.56 -5.48
N PRO A 73 -2.09 8.82 -5.07
CA PRO A 73 -2.02 9.18 -3.65
C PRO A 73 -3.24 8.69 -2.87
N TYR A 74 -3.03 8.27 -1.64
CA TYR A 74 -3.99 7.73 -0.67
C TYR A 74 -4.61 6.38 -1.04
N VAL A 75 -5.06 6.15 -2.27
CA VAL A 75 -5.88 4.98 -2.65
C VAL A 75 -5.16 3.93 -3.49
N GLY A 76 -4.06 4.29 -4.13
CA GLY A 76 -3.27 3.37 -4.96
C GLY A 76 -2.69 2.23 -4.13
N GLU A 77 -2.52 1.07 -4.75
CA GLU A 77 -1.96 -0.12 -4.09
C GLU A 77 -0.53 0.11 -3.57
N ASN A 78 0.22 1.02 -4.19
CA ASN A 78 1.59 1.34 -3.83
C ASN A 78 1.70 2.58 -2.92
N ALA A 79 0.58 3.26 -2.62
CA ALA A 79 0.59 4.50 -1.83
C ALA A 79 1.21 4.32 -0.43
N PHE A 80 1.05 3.12 0.15
CA PHE A 80 1.61 2.73 1.45
C PHE A 80 2.44 1.44 1.34
N ALA A 81 3.16 1.29 0.23
CA ALA A 81 4.04 0.16 0.01
C ALA A 81 5.49 0.50 0.36
N HIS A 82 6.12 -0.35 1.15
CA HIS A 82 7.50 -0.20 1.60
C HIS A 82 8.34 -1.38 1.09
N LYS A 83 9.42 -1.08 0.38
CA LYS A 83 10.28 -2.09 -0.25
C LYS A 83 11.68 -2.15 0.38
N GLY A 84 12.30 -1.01 0.65
CA GLY A 84 13.65 -0.94 1.21
C GLY A 84 13.72 -1.43 2.65
N GLY A 85 14.71 -2.27 2.99
CA GLY A 85 14.83 -2.85 4.33
C GLY A 85 14.94 -1.82 5.46
N LEU A 86 15.60 -0.67 5.22
CA LEU A 86 15.67 0.43 6.17
C LEU A 86 14.29 1.07 6.41
N HIS A 87 13.53 1.33 5.33
CA HIS A 87 12.18 1.89 5.41
C HIS A 87 11.24 0.95 6.16
N VAL A 88 11.26 -0.34 5.85
CA VAL A 88 10.45 -1.36 6.53
C VAL A 88 10.80 -1.43 8.02
N SER A 89 12.09 -1.43 8.36
CA SER A 89 12.53 -1.45 9.76
C SER A 89 12.06 -0.22 10.53
N ALA A 90 12.07 0.96 9.91
CA ALA A 90 11.60 2.20 10.52
C ALA A 90 10.09 2.20 10.72
N VAL A 91 9.32 1.87 9.67
CA VAL A 91 7.85 1.80 9.71
C VAL A 91 7.34 0.78 10.73
N MET A 92 8.04 -0.35 10.89
CA MET A 92 7.68 -1.35 11.88
C MET A 92 7.89 -0.88 13.33
N LYS A 93 8.79 0.07 13.55
CA LYS A 93 9.01 0.69 14.87
C LYS A 93 8.04 1.85 15.10
N ASP A 94 7.94 2.72 14.10
CA ASP A 94 7.05 3.88 14.11
C ASP A 94 6.60 4.20 12.67
N PRO A 95 5.33 3.92 12.33
CA PRO A 95 4.79 4.21 11.02
C PRO A 95 4.94 5.66 10.57
N THR A 96 4.89 6.62 11.49
CA THR A 96 4.95 8.06 11.18
C THR A 96 6.27 8.49 10.56
N THR A 97 7.32 7.66 10.61
CA THR A 97 8.62 7.92 9.98
C THR A 97 8.55 8.01 8.46
N TYR A 98 7.61 7.31 7.83
CA TYR A 98 7.45 7.26 6.36
C TYR A 98 5.99 7.40 5.90
N GLU A 99 5.02 7.26 6.80
CA GLU A 99 3.61 7.39 6.47
C GLU A 99 3.08 8.72 7.03
N HIS A 100 2.63 9.58 6.15
CA HIS A 100 2.08 10.88 6.51
C HIS A 100 0.65 10.82 7.05
N VAL A 101 -0.05 9.69 6.84
CA VAL A 101 -1.38 9.36 7.40
C VAL A 101 -1.45 7.86 7.65
N ASN A 102 -2.31 7.43 8.58
CA ASN A 102 -2.64 6.01 8.72
C ASN A 102 -3.43 5.55 7.48
N PRO A 103 -2.97 4.52 6.74
CA PRO A 103 -3.63 4.02 5.54
C PRO A 103 -5.10 3.60 5.77
N GLU A 104 -5.44 3.07 6.94
CA GLU A 104 -6.79 2.63 7.27
C GLU A 104 -7.81 3.79 7.24
N LEU A 105 -7.37 5.01 7.53
CA LEU A 105 -8.24 6.19 7.47
C LEU A 105 -8.80 6.46 6.07
N VAL A 106 -8.12 5.99 5.04
CA VAL A 106 -8.51 6.16 3.62
C VAL A 106 -8.92 4.85 2.96
N GLY A 107 -9.20 3.81 3.75
CA GLY A 107 -9.58 2.48 3.28
C GLY A 107 -8.45 1.70 2.59
N ASN A 108 -7.20 2.10 2.82
CA ASN A 108 -6.03 1.42 2.27
C ASN A 108 -5.31 0.61 3.35
N ASN A 109 -4.29 -0.13 2.96
CA ASN A 109 -3.49 -0.96 3.84
C ASN A 109 -2.00 -0.76 3.58
N ARG A 110 -1.19 -0.89 4.64
CA ARG A 110 0.26 -0.97 4.50
C ARG A 110 0.65 -2.26 3.81
N LYS A 111 1.58 -2.16 2.86
CA LYS A 111 2.18 -3.31 2.18
C LYS A 111 3.68 -3.34 2.39
N ILE A 112 4.20 -4.50 2.71
CA ILE A 112 5.63 -4.75 2.74
C ILE A 112 5.95 -5.64 1.55
N LEU A 113 6.70 -5.06 0.62
CA LEU A 113 7.10 -5.74 -0.60
C LEU A 113 8.35 -6.57 -0.35
N VAL A 114 8.39 -7.75 -0.95
CA VAL A 114 9.56 -8.64 -0.91
C VAL A 114 10.26 -8.59 -2.26
N SER A 115 11.51 -8.16 -2.27
CA SER A 115 12.29 -8.01 -3.50
C SER A 115 13.76 -8.34 -3.28
N ASN A 116 14.56 -8.28 -4.35
CA ASN A 116 16.02 -8.44 -4.29
C ASN A 116 16.71 -7.45 -3.33
N GLN A 117 16.08 -6.29 -3.06
CA GLN A 117 16.51 -5.32 -2.06
C GLN A 117 15.93 -5.60 -0.66
N ALA A 118 15.08 -6.61 -0.52
CA ALA A 118 14.50 -7.00 0.74
C ALA A 118 15.56 -7.61 1.65
N GLY A 119 15.61 -7.13 2.88
CA GLY A 119 16.34 -7.80 3.95
C GLY A 119 15.50 -8.88 4.64
N LYS A 120 16.14 -9.61 5.56
CA LYS A 120 15.50 -10.62 6.41
C LYS A 120 14.23 -10.08 7.12
N SER A 121 14.25 -8.80 7.53
CA SER A 121 13.11 -8.16 8.20
C SER A 121 11.86 -8.05 7.31
N ASN A 122 12.05 -7.74 6.01
CA ASN A 122 10.94 -7.68 5.04
C ASN A 122 10.30 -9.06 4.87
N LEU A 123 11.14 -10.08 4.72
CA LEU A 123 10.70 -11.46 4.55
C LEU A 123 9.89 -11.93 5.77
N LEU A 124 10.39 -11.71 6.98
CA LEU A 124 9.70 -12.05 8.23
C LEU A 124 8.36 -11.33 8.36
N SER A 125 8.32 -10.03 8.03
CA SER A 125 7.08 -9.26 8.05
C SER A 125 6.06 -9.80 7.04
N ARG A 126 6.52 -10.20 5.86
CA ARG A 126 5.66 -10.79 4.84
C ARG A 126 5.14 -12.16 5.26
N LEU A 127 5.99 -13.02 5.84
CA LEU A 127 5.60 -14.31 6.39
C LEU A 127 4.52 -14.14 7.47
N LYS A 128 4.71 -13.19 8.39
CA LYS A 128 3.72 -12.87 9.42
C LYS A 128 2.38 -12.41 8.82
N SER A 129 2.40 -11.63 7.73
CA SER A 129 1.18 -11.16 7.07
C SER A 129 0.36 -12.26 6.41
N ILE A 130 0.96 -13.42 6.12
CA ILE A 130 0.29 -14.63 5.59
C ILE A 130 0.07 -15.68 6.68
N GLY A 131 0.19 -15.30 7.96
CA GLY A 131 -0.08 -16.18 9.10
C GLY A 131 1.04 -17.17 9.42
N MET A 132 2.26 -16.97 8.90
CA MET A 132 3.43 -17.83 9.17
C MET A 132 4.33 -17.18 10.20
N GLU A 133 4.35 -17.72 11.42
CA GLU A 133 5.27 -17.28 12.47
C GLU A 133 6.51 -18.16 12.48
N ILE A 134 7.68 -17.55 12.29
CA ILE A 134 8.97 -18.23 12.21
C ILE A 134 10.00 -17.45 13.01
N ASP A 135 10.86 -18.19 13.70
CA ASP A 135 11.97 -17.59 14.44
C ASP A 135 12.93 -16.86 13.49
N ARG A 136 13.37 -15.68 13.90
CA ARG A 136 14.31 -14.84 13.15
C ARG A 136 15.62 -15.55 12.82
N ASP A 137 16.02 -16.50 13.65
CA ASP A 137 17.30 -17.23 13.55
C ASP A 137 17.16 -18.56 12.78
N ASP A 138 15.97 -18.88 12.28
CA ASP A 138 15.77 -20.05 11.42
C ASP A 138 16.58 -19.91 10.13
N LYS A 139 17.44 -20.91 9.86
CA LYS A 139 18.31 -20.94 8.67
C LYS A 139 17.54 -20.95 7.36
N ARG A 140 16.34 -21.56 7.35
CA ARG A 140 15.48 -21.64 6.17
C ARG A 140 15.03 -20.27 5.65
N ILE A 141 15.01 -19.25 6.51
CA ILE A 141 14.71 -17.87 6.09
C ILE A 141 15.79 -17.34 5.13
N ASN A 142 17.06 -17.67 5.36
CA ASN A 142 18.13 -17.26 4.45
C ASN A 142 17.99 -17.96 3.09
N THR A 143 17.67 -19.26 3.10
CA THR A 143 17.40 -20.02 1.87
C THR A 143 16.24 -19.43 1.09
N LEU A 144 15.12 -19.13 1.76
CA LEU A 144 13.98 -18.48 1.13
C LEU A 144 14.33 -17.11 0.53
N LEU A 145 15.13 -16.31 1.25
CA LEU A 145 15.58 -14.99 0.78
C LEU A 145 16.47 -15.12 -0.48
N GLU A 146 17.37 -16.10 -0.53
CA GLU A 146 18.21 -16.36 -1.69
C GLU A 146 17.37 -16.78 -2.90
N ILE A 147 16.42 -17.69 -2.72
CA ILE A 147 15.52 -18.14 -3.81
C ILE A 147 14.70 -16.96 -4.34
N VAL A 148 14.17 -16.10 -3.46
CA VAL A 148 13.42 -14.91 -3.90
C VAL A 148 14.30 -13.99 -4.73
N LYS A 149 15.53 -13.71 -4.29
CA LYS A 149 16.47 -12.85 -5.02
C LYS A 149 16.86 -13.43 -6.38
N GLU A 150 17.13 -14.72 -6.43
CA GLU A 150 17.45 -15.42 -7.68
C GLU A 150 16.30 -15.35 -8.67
N ARG A 151 15.07 -15.61 -8.21
CA ARG A 151 13.88 -15.53 -9.05
C ARG A 151 13.62 -14.11 -9.55
N GLU A 152 13.79 -13.11 -8.72
CA GLU A 152 13.67 -11.72 -9.16
C GLU A 152 14.75 -11.34 -10.18
N TYR A 153 15.97 -11.83 -10.02
CA TYR A 153 17.03 -11.65 -11.02
C TYR A 153 16.63 -12.26 -12.38
N MET A 154 15.89 -13.38 -12.37
CA MET A 154 15.33 -14.01 -13.57
C MET A 154 14.08 -13.30 -14.12
N GLY A 155 13.64 -12.19 -13.51
CA GLY A 155 12.50 -11.39 -13.97
C GLY A 155 11.15 -11.72 -13.31
N TYR A 156 11.12 -12.60 -12.31
CA TYR A 156 9.90 -12.82 -11.52
C TYR A 156 9.67 -11.65 -10.54
N SER A 157 8.41 -11.39 -10.20
CA SER A 157 8.07 -10.42 -9.15
C SER A 157 6.99 -11.01 -8.24
N TYR A 158 7.23 -10.91 -6.94
CA TYR A 158 6.27 -11.32 -5.92
C TYR A 158 5.40 -10.16 -5.41
N ASP A 159 5.60 -8.94 -5.91
CA ASP A 159 4.88 -7.73 -5.44
C ASP A 159 3.36 -7.83 -5.68
N GLY A 160 2.94 -8.45 -6.80
CA GLY A 160 1.54 -8.74 -7.13
C GLY A 160 1.13 -10.20 -7.00
N ALA A 161 2.07 -11.10 -6.70
CA ALA A 161 1.90 -12.55 -6.72
C ALA A 161 1.93 -13.17 -5.32
N GLY A 162 1.04 -12.70 -4.43
CA GLY A 162 0.97 -13.12 -3.03
C GLY A 162 0.83 -14.62 -2.85
N ALA A 163 -0.05 -15.26 -3.61
CA ALA A 163 -0.26 -16.72 -3.55
C ALA A 163 1.00 -17.50 -3.97
N SER A 164 1.69 -17.04 -5.03
CA SER A 164 2.95 -17.67 -5.47
C SER A 164 4.05 -17.57 -4.42
N PHE A 165 4.13 -16.41 -3.73
CA PHE A 165 5.05 -16.25 -2.61
C PHE A 165 4.69 -17.17 -1.44
N GLU A 166 3.40 -17.28 -1.09
CA GLU A 166 2.93 -18.15 -0.01
C GLU A 166 3.26 -19.63 -0.28
N ILE A 167 3.03 -20.11 -1.51
CA ILE A 167 3.38 -21.46 -1.92
C ILE A 167 4.89 -21.70 -1.81
N LEU A 168 5.70 -20.76 -2.31
CA LEU A 168 7.15 -20.85 -2.19
C LEU A 168 7.60 -20.91 -0.73
N ALA A 169 7.06 -20.04 0.10
CA ALA A 169 7.39 -19.98 1.53
C ALA A 169 7.02 -21.31 2.24
N LYS A 170 5.82 -21.81 2.01
CA LYS A 170 5.37 -23.10 2.58
C LYS A 170 6.25 -24.25 2.16
N ASN A 171 6.66 -24.30 0.89
CA ASN A 171 7.58 -25.33 0.39
C ASN A 171 8.94 -25.29 1.08
N VAL A 172 9.55 -24.10 1.18
CA VAL A 172 10.89 -23.97 1.79
C VAL A 172 10.87 -24.21 3.30
N LEU A 173 9.73 -23.96 3.93
CA LEU A 173 9.56 -24.07 5.38
C LEU A 173 8.91 -25.39 5.82
N ASP A 174 8.75 -26.33 4.88
CA ASP A 174 8.14 -27.65 5.12
C ASP A 174 6.71 -27.57 5.74
N GLN A 175 5.94 -26.55 5.35
CA GLN A 175 4.56 -26.35 5.82
C GLN A 175 3.51 -26.59 4.73
N VAL A 176 3.86 -27.35 3.70
CA VAL A 176 2.92 -27.73 2.64
C VAL A 176 1.97 -28.79 3.19
N PRO A 177 0.66 -28.64 3.04
CA PRO A 177 -0.29 -29.71 3.37
C PRO A 177 -0.02 -30.97 2.55
N SER A 178 -0.17 -32.15 3.16
CA SER A 178 0.15 -33.46 2.57
C SER A 178 -0.69 -33.85 1.34
N PHE A 179 -1.61 -33.00 0.91
CA PHE A 179 -2.48 -33.21 -0.26
C PHE A 179 -2.12 -32.32 -1.47
N PHE A 180 -0.95 -31.68 -1.44
CA PHE A 180 -0.34 -30.99 -2.57
C PHE A 180 0.89 -31.75 -3.07
#